data_e09128eba66b106c3a0675652ef57252
#
_entry.id   e09128eba66b106c3a0675652ef57252
#
_cell.length_a   1.000
_cell.length_b   1.000
_cell.length_c   1.000
_cell.angle_alpha   90.00
_cell.angle_beta   90.00
_cell.angle_gamma   90.00
#
_symmetry.space_group_name_H-M   'P 1'
#
loop_
_entity.id
_entity.type
_entity.pdbx_description
1 polymer ?
#
loop_
_entity_poly.entity_id
_entity_poly.type
_entity_poly.pdbx_seq_one_letter_code
_entity_poly.pdbx_strand_id
1 'polypeptide(L)'
;MTTQEHTYDLTVTWTGNRGTGTGSYAGYARDHVVSAAGPTPIAGSADPAFRGDPSRWNPEQLLVASLAQCHMLWYPHLAAQAGVTVMAYEDRPHGVMTTGTNGAGQFERVTLRPRVTVTAGSDVDLARWLHADVPGLCLIARSVSFPVDHKPEILVAREAGSEAGSETAPPEPAAARVEEAVRPAPQEKH
;
A
#
# COMPACT_ATOMS: atom_id res chain seq x y z
N MET A 1 -6.57 -32.24 0.71
CA MET A 1 -6.05 -30.94 1.13
C MET A 1 -7.11 -30.31 2.03
N THR A 2 -6.81 -30.06 3.30
CA THR A 2 -7.72 -29.37 4.21
C THR A 2 -7.77 -27.89 3.81
N THR A 3 -8.96 -27.40 3.45
CA THR A 3 -9.19 -25.98 3.19
C THR A 3 -9.33 -25.28 4.54
N GLN A 4 -8.53 -24.24 4.79
CA GLN A 4 -8.65 -23.39 5.98
C GLN A 4 -9.38 -22.11 5.58
N GLU A 5 -10.43 -21.74 6.33
CA GLU A 5 -11.18 -20.50 6.16
C GLU A 5 -10.54 -19.39 7.01
N HIS A 6 -10.40 -18.19 6.42
CA HIS A 6 -9.95 -16.97 7.08
C HIS A 6 -11.00 -15.89 6.90
N THR A 7 -11.39 -15.20 7.97
CA THR A 7 -12.41 -14.14 7.99
C THR A 7 -11.78 -12.81 8.38
N TYR A 8 -12.28 -11.72 7.80
CA TYR A 8 -11.78 -10.36 8.04
C TYR A 8 -12.98 -9.43 8.25
N ASP A 9 -13.17 -8.96 9.49
CA ASP A 9 -14.23 -8.05 9.87
C ASP A 9 -13.69 -6.65 10.06
N LEU A 10 -14.36 -5.68 9.44
CA LEU A 10 -14.03 -4.26 9.56
C LEU A 10 -15.30 -3.40 9.50
N THR A 11 -15.19 -2.16 9.95
CA THR A 11 -16.28 -1.18 9.91
C THR A 11 -15.83 0.03 9.08
N VAL A 12 -16.72 0.47 8.17
CA VAL A 12 -16.57 1.74 7.45
C VAL A 12 -17.65 2.69 7.93
N THR A 13 -17.24 3.80 8.57
CA THR A 13 -18.16 4.80 9.10
C THR A 13 -18.02 6.08 8.31
N TRP A 14 -19.11 6.53 7.64
CA TRP A 14 -19.15 7.82 6.99
C TRP A 14 -19.19 8.94 8.02
N THR A 15 -18.28 9.91 7.87
CA THR A 15 -18.15 11.08 8.77
C THR A 15 -18.38 12.41 8.06
N GLY A 16 -18.77 12.36 6.78
CA GLY A 16 -18.91 13.52 5.92
C GLY A 16 -20.23 14.28 6.01
N ASN A 17 -21.10 13.98 7.00
CA ASN A 17 -22.35 14.71 7.20
C ASN A 17 -22.06 16.12 7.72
N ARG A 18 -22.52 17.14 6.98
CA ARG A 18 -22.40 18.57 7.34
C ARG A 18 -23.71 19.16 7.90
N GLY A 19 -24.59 18.32 8.44
CA GLY A 19 -25.85 18.71 9.06
C GLY A 19 -27.10 18.49 8.18
N THR A 20 -26.94 18.39 6.87
CA THR A 20 -28.05 18.16 5.90
C THR A 20 -28.01 16.79 5.23
N GLY A 21 -27.12 15.90 5.69
CA GLY A 21 -26.92 14.59 5.08
C GLY A 21 -26.55 14.70 3.60
N THR A 22 -27.11 13.83 2.79
CA THR A 22 -26.91 13.79 1.33
C THR A 22 -27.93 14.61 0.54
N GLY A 23 -28.50 15.66 1.13
CA GLY A 23 -29.55 16.49 0.52
C GLY A 23 -29.16 17.15 -0.82
N SER A 24 -27.86 17.32 -1.08
CA SER A 24 -27.33 17.66 -2.40
C SER A 24 -25.95 17.03 -2.60
N TYR A 25 -25.57 16.78 -3.85
CA TYR A 25 -24.28 16.16 -4.17
C TYR A 25 -23.08 16.97 -3.68
N ALA A 26 -23.20 18.29 -3.62
CA ALA A 26 -22.18 19.20 -3.11
C ALA A 26 -22.25 19.41 -1.58
N GLY A 27 -23.34 19.03 -0.92
CA GLY A 27 -23.64 19.37 0.46
C GLY A 27 -22.94 18.51 1.51
N TYR A 28 -22.26 17.44 1.13
CA TYR A 28 -21.59 16.52 2.05
C TYR A 28 -20.14 16.20 1.64
N ALA A 29 -19.31 15.85 2.61
CA ALA A 29 -17.98 15.31 2.37
C ALA A 29 -18.02 13.79 2.16
N ARG A 30 -17.01 13.26 1.48
CA ARG A 30 -16.81 11.81 1.25
C ARG A 30 -15.99 11.16 2.34
N ASP A 31 -15.72 11.90 3.39
CA ASP A 31 -14.88 11.47 4.50
C ASP A 31 -15.51 10.30 5.26
N HIS A 32 -14.67 9.37 5.60
CA HIS A 32 -15.04 8.18 6.35
C HIS A 32 -13.84 7.67 7.17
N VAL A 33 -14.11 6.75 8.06
CA VAL A 33 -13.10 6.06 8.85
C VAL A 33 -13.26 4.57 8.60
N VAL A 34 -12.15 3.89 8.30
CA VAL A 34 -12.07 2.44 8.24
C VAL A 34 -11.42 1.96 9.52
N SER A 35 -12.06 1.04 10.22
CA SER A 35 -11.57 0.51 11.50
C SER A 35 -11.75 -1.01 11.58
N ALA A 36 -10.85 -1.66 12.30
CA ALA A 36 -10.92 -3.05 12.67
C ALA A 36 -10.39 -3.25 14.09
N ALA A 37 -10.60 -4.43 14.66
CA ALA A 37 -10.04 -4.76 15.96
C ALA A 37 -8.51 -4.87 15.87
N GLY A 38 -7.78 -4.04 16.62
CA GLY A 38 -6.34 -4.06 16.75
C GLY A 38 -5.60 -2.93 16.03
N PRO A 39 -5.72 -2.73 14.70
CA PRO A 39 -4.96 -1.71 14.01
C PRO A 39 -5.51 -0.29 14.24
N THR A 40 -4.64 0.72 14.06
CA THR A 40 -5.05 2.12 14.05
C THR A 40 -6.04 2.38 12.91
N PRO A 41 -7.15 3.10 13.15
CA PRO A 41 -8.11 3.45 12.10
C PRO A 41 -7.49 4.26 10.97
N ILE A 42 -8.00 4.06 9.76
CA ILE A 42 -7.58 4.77 8.55
C ILE A 42 -8.58 5.89 8.24
N ALA A 43 -8.11 7.13 8.12
CA ALA A 43 -8.91 8.23 7.61
C ALA A 43 -9.01 8.11 6.08
N GLY A 44 -10.23 7.93 5.58
CA GLY A 44 -10.53 7.75 4.17
C GLY A 44 -11.41 8.85 3.58
N SER A 45 -11.34 9.01 2.27
CA SER A 45 -12.25 9.84 1.45
C SER A 45 -12.33 9.24 0.04
N ALA A 46 -13.05 9.88 -0.87
CA ALA A 46 -13.03 9.51 -2.28
C ALA A 46 -11.80 10.12 -3.00
N ASP A 47 -11.55 9.70 -4.22
CA ASP A 47 -10.61 10.39 -5.11
C ASP A 47 -11.05 11.84 -5.33
N PRO A 48 -10.12 12.81 -5.47
CA PRO A 48 -10.45 14.22 -5.77
C PRO A 48 -11.35 14.40 -7.00
N ALA A 49 -11.23 13.55 -8.03
CA ALA A 49 -12.12 13.56 -9.19
C ALA A 49 -13.58 13.31 -8.80
N PHE A 50 -13.83 12.63 -7.69
CA PHE A 50 -15.16 12.36 -7.12
C PHE A 50 -15.45 13.25 -5.88
N ARG A 51 -14.78 14.41 -5.77
CA ARG A 51 -14.93 15.41 -4.69
C ARG A 51 -14.44 14.91 -3.33
N GLY A 52 -13.46 14.02 -3.31
CA GLY A 52 -12.79 13.56 -2.10
C GLY A 52 -11.74 14.54 -1.59
N ASP A 53 -11.25 14.27 -0.38
CA ASP A 53 -10.15 14.98 0.25
C ASP A 53 -8.82 14.33 -0.13
N PRO A 54 -7.90 15.02 -0.84
CA PRO A 54 -6.62 14.46 -1.25
C PRO A 54 -5.64 14.16 -0.09
N SER A 55 -5.93 14.64 1.11
CA SER A 55 -5.13 14.35 2.32
C SER A 55 -5.49 13.01 2.96
N ARG A 56 -6.53 12.32 2.47
CA ARG A 56 -7.04 11.06 2.98
C ARG A 56 -6.84 9.93 1.97
N TRP A 57 -6.75 8.71 2.47
CA TRP A 57 -6.68 7.54 1.61
C TRP A 57 -8.00 7.32 0.85
N ASN A 58 -7.91 6.99 -0.42
CA ASN A 58 -9.08 6.56 -1.18
C ASN A 58 -9.08 5.02 -1.41
N PRO A 59 -10.22 4.42 -1.75
CA PRO A 59 -10.32 2.98 -1.96
C PRO A 59 -9.38 2.46 -3.05
N GLU A 60 -9.14 3.24 -4.09
CA GLU A 60 -8.28 2.89 -5.21
C GLU A 60 -6.82 2.76 -4.75
N GLN A 61 -6.34 3.71 -3.96
CA GLN A 61 -5.02 3.66 -3.35
C GLN A 61 -4.88 2.47 -2.39
N LEU A 62 -5.90 2.19 -1.59
CA LEU A 62 -5.89 1.06 -0.65
C LEU A 62 -5.87 -0.29 -1.40
N LEU A 63 -6.58 -0.42 -2.52
CA LEU A 63 -6.52 -1.61 -3.37
C LEU A 63 -5.11 -1.82 -3.95
N VAL A 64 -4.52 -0.78 -4.51
CA VAL A 64 -3.15 -0.83 -5.05
C VAL A 64 -2.14 -1.14 -3.93
N ALA A 65 -2.30 -0.52 -2.75
CA ALA A 65 -1.46 -0.79 -1.59
C ALA A 65 -1.59 -2.23 -1.10
N SER A 66 -2.79 -2.81 -1.10
CA SER A 66 -3.00 -4.21 -0.67
C SER A 66 -2.30 -5.21 -1.60
N LEU A 67 -2.30 -4.95 -2.91
CA LEU A 67 -1.56 -5.75 -3.89
C LEU A 67 -0.05 -5.69 -3.66
N ALA A 68 0.49 -4.49 -3.45
CA ALA A 68 1.92 -4.29 -3.18
C ALA A 68 2.35 -4.93 -1.85
N GLN A 69 1.55 -4.78 -0.79
CA GLN A 69 1.81 -5.40 0.52
C GLN A 69 1.82 -6.92 0.43
N CYS A 70 0.84 -7.52 -0.26
CA CYS A 70 0.76 -8.96 -0.40
C CYS A 70 1.99 -9.51 -1.17
N HIS A 71 2.41 -8.83 -2.24
CA HIS A 71 3.64 -9.18 -2.96
C HIS A 71 4.88 -9.03 -2.06
N MET A 72 4.99 -7.91 -1.35
CA MET A 72 6.08 -7.65 -0.42
C MET A 72 6.19 -8.71 0.69
N LEU A 73 5.07 -9.18 1.24
CA LEU A 73 5.09 -10.19 2.31
C LEU A 73 5.53 -11.57 1.81
N TRP A 74 5.16 -11.95 0.59
CA TRP A 74 5.57 -13.23 0.01
C TRP A 74 7.02 -13.24 -0.47
N TYR A 75 7.48 -12.14 -1.06
CA TYR A 75 8.83 -12.10 -1.64
C TYR A 75 9.95 -12.39 -0.61
N PRO A 76 10.05 -11.69 0.55
CA PRO A 76 11.08 -12.00 1.56
C PRO A 76 10.97 -13.42 2.10
N HIS A 77 9.76 -14.00 2.18
CA HIS A 77 9.58 -15.38 2.58
C HIS A 77 10.25 -16.34 1.58
N LEU A 78 9.97 -16.18 0.28
CA LEU A 78 10.60 -16.98 -0.77
C LEU A 78 12.12 -16.76 -0.83
N ALA A 79 12.56 -15.50 -0.70
CA ALA A 79 13.96 -15.12 -0.69
C ALA A 79 14.71 -15.83 0.46
N ALA A 80 14.18 -15.83 1.66
CA ALA A 80 14.77 -16.51 2.82
C ALA A 80 14.86 -18.03 2.60
N GLN A 81 13.84 -18.65 2.05
CA GLN A 81 13.84 -20.09 1.71
C GLN A 81 14.88 -20.44 0.64
N ALA A 82 15.12 -19.53 -0.29
CA ALA A 82 16.09 -19.70 -1.38
C ALA A 82 17.54 -19.29 -1.01
N GLY A 83 17.79 -18.87 0.23
CA GLY A 83 19.11 -18.42 0.67
C GLY A 83 19.49 -17.01 0.19
N VAL A 84 18.54 -16.21 -0.29
CA VAL A 84 18.72 -14.80 -0.64
C VAL A 84 18.44 -13.94 0.58
N THR A 85 19.42 -13.13 1.00
CA THR A 85 19.27 -12.23 2.16
C THR A 85 18.85 -10.84 1.71
N VAL A 86 17.61 -10.47 2.01
CA VAL A 86 17.04 -9.15 1.71
C VAL A 86 17.36 -8.18 2.84
N MET A 87 17.95 -7.02 2.49
CA MET A 87 18.32 -5.96 3.42
C MET A 87 17.32 -4.81 3.42
N ALA A 88 16.67 -4.52 2.28
CA ALA A 88 15.66 -3.49 2.16
C ALA A 88 14.69 -3.83 1.03
N TYR A 89 13.46 -3.34 1.15
CA TYR A 89 12.41 -3.48 0.15
C TYR A 89 11.59 -2.18 0.11
N GLU A 90 11.41 -1.64 -1.09
CA GLU A 90 10.51 -0.53 -1.38
C GLU A 90 9.69 -0.90 -2.62
N ASP A 91 8.40 -0.57 -2.66
CA ASP A 91 7.60 -0.71 -3.87
C ASP A 91 6.91 0.61 -4.20
N ARG A 92 6.95 1.00 -5.47
CA ARG A 92 6.26 2.17 -6.02
C ARG A 92 5.24 1.70 -7.04
N PRO A 93 4.14 1.07 -6.60
CA PRO A 93 3.14 0.52 -7.48
C PRO A 93 2.44 1.60 -8.28
N HIS A 94 1.95 1.23 -9.47
CA HIS A 94 1.20 2.12 -10.35
C HIS A 94 -0.06 1.40 -10.83
N GLY A 95 -1.23 1.93 -10.47
CA GLY A 95 -2.52 1.47 -10.94
C GLY A 95 -3.06 2.36 -12.06
N VAL A 96 -3.70 1.75 -13.04
CA VAL A 96 -4.44 2.45 -14.10
C VAL A 96 -5.89 2.02 -14.03
N MET A 97 -6.76 3.00 -13.85
CA MET A 97 -8.21 2.84 -13.82
C MET A 97 -8.84 3.72 -14.92
N THR A 98 -9.86 3.23 -15.56
CA THR A 98 -10.68 4.01 -16.50
C THR A 98 -12.11 4.12 -16.00
N THR A 99 -12.73 5.26 -16.29
CA THR A 99 -14.13 5.53 -15.98
C THR A 99 -14.87 5.95 -17.24
N GLY A 100 -16.06 5.41 -17.43
CA GLY A 100 -16.96 5.81 -18.51
C GLY A 100 -17.76 7.07 -18.16
N THR A 101 -18.50 7.58 -19.14
CA THR A 101 -19.32 8.79 -19.00
C THR A 101 -20.46 8.67 -17.97
N ASN A 102 -20.86 7.43 -17.66
CA ASN A 102 -21.85 7.12 -16.62
C ASN A 102 -21.27 6.99 -15.20
N GLY A 103 -19.94 7.24 -15.03
CA GLY A 103 -19.23 7.09 -13.77
C GLY A 103 -18.84 5.66 -13.39
N ALA A 104 -19.24 4.65 -14.17
CA ALA A 104 -18.79 3.28 -13.97
C ALA A 104 -17.34 3.13 -14.47
N GLY A 105 -16.54 2.35 -13.78
CA GLY A 105 -15.14 2.12 -14.15
C GLY A 105 -14.54 0.93 -13.43
N GLN A 106 -13.33 0.60 -13.83
CA GLN A 106 -12.54 -0.49 -13.21
C GLN A 106 -11.05 -0.27 -13.44
N PHE A 107 -10.25 -0.95 -12.63
CA PHE A 107 -8.83 -1.05 -12.92
C PHE A 107 -8.60 -1.85 -14.20
N GLU A 108 -7.74 -1.33 -15.05
CA GLU A 108 -7.24 -2.02 -16.24
C GLU A 108 -6.01 -2.86 -15.92
N ARG A 109 -5.15 -2.36 -15.05
CA ARG A 109 -3.92 -3.04 -14.61
C ARG A 109 -3.33 -2.38 -13.38
N VAL A 110 -2.53 -3.14 -12.65
CA VAL A 110 -1.59 -2.61 -11.64
C VAL A 110 -0.21 -3.13 -11.97
N THR A 111 0.81 -2.26 -11.91
CA THR A 111 2.21 -2.62 -12.09
C THR A 111 2.96 -2.35 -10.80
N LEU A 112 3.42 -3.41 -10.14
CA LEU A 112 4.32 -3.34 -8.99
C LEU A 112 5.74 -3.02 -9.47
N ARG A 113 6.47 -2.23 -8.71
CA ARG A 113 7.84 -1.80 -9.02
C ARG A 113 8.74 -1.99 -7.80
N PRO A 114 8.89 -3.23 -7.33
CA PRO A 114 9.70 -3.51 -6.16
C PRO A 114 11.17 -3.19 -6.42
N ARG A 115 11.78 -2.50 -5.50
CA ARG A 115 13.21 -2.21 -5.43
C ARG A 115 13.76 -2.92 -4.20
N VAL A 116 14.56 -3.94 -4.43
CA VAL A 116 15.04 -4.84 -3.38
C VAL A 116 16.55 -4.72 -3.27
N THR A 117 17.04 -4.48 -2.05
CA THR A 117 18.47 -4.55 -1.76
C THR A 117 18.79 -5.88 -1.10
N VAL A 118 19.73 -6.62 -1.68
CA VAL A 118 20.22 -7.90 -1.14
C VAL A 118 21.68 -7.79 -0.71
N THR A 119 22.15 -8.70 0.15
CA THR A 119 23.58 -8.75 0.53
C THR A 119 24.48 -9.08 -0.66
N ALA A 120 25.75 -8.70 -0.60
CA ALA A 120 26.74 -8.98 -1.65
C ALA A 120 26.94 -10.49 -1.94
N GLY A 121 26.67 -11.35 -0.96
CA GLY A 121 26.76 -12.82 -1.13
C GLY A 121 25.49 -13.47 -1.71
N SER A 122 24.43 -12.69 -1.96
CA SER A 122 23.19 -13.23 -2.52
C SER A 122 23.27 -13.35 -4.05
N ASP A 123 22.61 -14.38 -4.59
CA ASP A 123 22.43 -14.52 -6.03
C ASP A 123 21.39 -13.52 -6.54
N VAL A 124 21.84 -12.52 -7.31
CA VAL A 124 21.02 -11.42 -7.85
C VAL A 124 20.00 -11.90 -8.87
N ASP A 125 20.37 -12.91 -9.69
CA ASP A 125 19.47 -13.44 -10.70
C ASP A 125 18.38 -14.28 -10.05
N LEU A 126 18.71 -15.10 -9.08
CA LEU A 126 17.74 -15.82 -8.27
C LEU A 126 16.80 -14.83 -7.54
N ALA A 127 17.35 -13.78 -6.92
CA ALA A 127 16.55 -12.74 -6.28
C ALA A 127 15.52 -12.10 -7.24
N ARG A 128 15.90 -11.91 -8.50
CA ARG A 128 15.00 -11.40 -9.54
C ARG A 128 13.94 -12.42 -9.94
N TRP A 129 14.33 -13.68 -10.12
CA TRP A 129 13.43 -14.75 -10.54
C TRP A 129 12.34 -15.05 -9.52
N LEU A 130 12.61 -14.95 -8.23
CA LEU A 130 11.64 -15.21 -7.16
C LEU A 130 10.39 -14.32 -7.23
N HIS A 131 10.49 -13.14 -7.84
CA HIS A 131 9.31 -12.31 -8.07
C HIS A 131 8.26 -12.95 -8.99
N ALA A 132 8.68 -13.84 -9.90
CA ALA A 132 7.77 -14.54 -10.82
C ALA A 132 6.90 -15.59 -10.11
N ASP A 133 7.34 -16.10 -8.96
CA ASP A 133 6.60 -17.09 -8.18
C ASP A 133 5.54 -16.47 -7.27
N VAL A 134 5.71 -15.19 -6.89
CA VAL A 134 4.81 -14.49 -5.96
C VAL A 134 3.36 -14.43 -6.44
N PRO A 135 3.04 -14.14 -7.72
CA PRO A 135 1.64 -14.02 -8.17
C PRO A 135 0.81 -15.28 -7.93
N GLY A 136 1.42 -16.45 -8.01
CA GLY A 136 0.76 -17.73 -7.71
C GLY A 136 0.37 -17.92 -6.24
N LEU A 137 1.02 -17.21 -5.33
CA LEU A 137 0.87 -17.30 -3.88
C LEU A 137 0.12 -16.09 -3.29
N CYS A 138 0.16 -14.95 -3.96
CA CYS A 138 -0.46 -13.71 -3.49
C CYS A 138 -1.98 -13.80 -3.53
N LEU A 139 -2.62 -13.91 -2.37
CA LEU A 139 -4.07 -14.04 -2.24
C LEU A 139 -4.80 -12.84 -2.85
N ILE A 140 -4.27 -11.63 -2.68
CA ILE A 140 -4.90 -10.40 -3.19
C ILE A 140 -4.81 -10.33 -4.72
N ALA A 141 -3.65 -10.64 -5.32
CA ALA A 141 -3.52 -10.66 -6.78
C ALA A 141 -4.42 -11.72 -7.43
N ARG A 142 -4.63 -12.87 -6.77
CA ARG A 142 -5.56 -13.92 -7.22
C ARG A 142 -7.04 -13.57 -7.03
N SER A 143 -7.35 -12.51 -6.30
CA SER A 143 -8.72 -12.06 -6.00
C SER A 143 -9.18 -10.92 -6.91
N VAL A 144 -8.36 -10.44 -7.84
CA VAL A 144 -8.71 -9.41 -8.82
C VAL A 144 -8.75 -10.00 -10.22
N SER A 145 -9.52 -9.36 -11.12
CA SER A 145 -9.71 -9.82 -12.51
C SER A 145 -8.81 -9.12 -13.53
N PHE A 146 -8.19 -8.00 -13.14
CA PHE A 146 -7.25 -7.25 -13.98
C PHE A 146 -5.82 -7.76 -13.80
N PRO A 147 -4.93 -7.55 -14.80
CA PRO A 147 -3.53 -7.95 -14.71
C PRO A 147 -2.78 -7.23 -13.58
N VAL A 148 -1.98 -7.97 -12.82
CA VAL A 148 -1.04 -7.44 -11.84
C VAL A 148 0.38 -7.82 -12.28
N ASP A 149 1.06 -6.88 -12.92
CA ASP A 149 2.42 -7.04 -13.41
C ASP A 149 3.45 -6.62 -12.34
N HIS A 150 4.69 -7.07 -12.48
CA HIS A 150 5.81 -6.64 -11.63
C HIS A 150 7.05 -6.33 -12.47
N LYS A 151 7.80 -5.29 -12.07
CA LYS A 151 9.05 -4.84 -12.67
C LYS A 151 10.11 -4.65 -11.59
N PRO A 152 10.72 -5.73 -11.09
CA PRO A 152 11.65 -5.66 -9.98
C PRO A 152 13.01 -5.09 -10.38
N GLU A 153 13.59 -4.28 -9.50
CA GLU A 153 14.97 -3.82 -9.50
C GLU A 153 15.70 -4.46 -8.32
N ILE A 154 16.79 -5.19 -8.57
CA ILE A 154 17.61 -5.79 -7.52
C ILE A 154 18.91 -5.01 -7.40
N LEU A 155 19.19 -4.55 -6.19
CA LEU A 155 20.41 -3.85 -5.79
C LEU A 155 21.24 -4.73 -4.85
N VAL A 156 22.55 -4.57 -4.89
CA VAL A 156 23.46 -5.21 -3.94
C VAL A 156 23.85 -4.19 -2.88
N ALA A 157 23.72 -4.55 -1.59
CA ALA A 157 24.19 -3.71 -0.50
C ALA A 157 25.70 -3.50 -0.63
N ARG A 158 26.14 -2.25 -0.45
CA ARG A 158 27.57 -1.95 -0.32
C ARG A 158 28.08 -2.55 0.98
N GLU A 159 29.22 -3.24 0.93
CA GLU A 159 29.92 -3.63 2.15
C GLU A 159 30.28 -2.37 2.95
N ALA A 160 29.98 -2.37 4.23
CA ALA A 160 30.37 -1.32 5.15
C ALA A 160 31.88 -1.40 5.38
N GLY A 161 32.70 -0.85 4.43
CA GLY A 161 34.16 -0.91 4.47
C GLY A 161 34.81 -0.12 3.34
N SER A 162 34.73 1.21 3.39
CA SER A 162 35.66 2.27 3.07
C SER A 162 34.92 3.51 2.58
N GLU A 163 34.78 4.45 3.45
CA GLU A 163 34.98 5.89 3.33
C GLU A 163 34.17 6.62 4.40
N ALA A 164 34.88 7.06 5.42
CA ALA A 164 34.44 8.16 6.27
C ALA A 164 34.49 9.44 5.41
N GLY A 165 33.33 9.99 5.07
CA GLY A 165 33.27 11.24 4.32
C GLY A 165 31.86 11.63 3.97
N SER A 166 31.33 12.65 4.70
CA SER A 166 30.11 13.42 4.41
C SER A 166 28.77 12.71 4.71
N GLU A 167 28.45 12.76 5.98
CA GLU A 167 27.12 12.46 6.53
C GLU A 167 26.13 13.58 6.15
N THR A 168 25.36 13.34 5.10
CA THR A 168 24.04 13.95 4.98
C THR A 168 23.06 12.98 5.63
N ALA A 169 22.47 13.39 6.74
CA ALA A 169 21.47 12.62 7.48
C ALA A 169 20.36 12.11 6.51
N PRO A 170 19.94 10.85 6.64
CA PRO A 170 18.84 10.33 5.83
C PRO A 170 17.56 11.13 6.13
N PRO A 171 16.67 11.32 5.16
CA PRO A 171 15.38 11.93 5.42
C PRO A 171 14.64 11.11 6.46
N GLU A 172 14.06 11.80 7.43
CA GLU A 172 13.28 11.25 8.53
C GLU A 172 12.24 10.24 8.01
N PRO A 173 12.15 9.02 8.57
CA PRO A 173 11.22 8.00 8.08
C PRO A 173 9.79 8.54 8.15
N ALA A 174 9.01 8.30 7.10
CA ALA A 174 7.62 8.75 6.96
C ALA A 174 6.71 8.35 8.15
N ALA A 175 7.12 7.41 8.99
CA ALA A 175 6.46 7.00 10.22
C ALA A 175 6.32 8.15 11.25
N ALA A 176 7.29 9.07 11.33
CA ALA A 176 7.22 10.20 12.29
C ALA A 176 6.15 11.24 11.92
N ARG A 177 5.75 11.31 10.64
CA ARG A 177 4.69 12.21 10.17
C ARG A 177 3.28 11.68 10.39
N VAL A 178 3.13 10.39 10.70
CA VAL A 178 1.82 9.76 10.91
C VAL A 178 1.28 10.05 12.31
N GLU A 179 2.13 10.21 13.32
CA GLU A 179 1.69 10.48 14.70
C GLU A 179 1.09 11.88 14.88
N GLU A 180 1.55 12.86 14.11
CA GLU A 180 1.07 14.26 14.22
C GLU A 180 -0.27 14.47 13.49
N ALA A 181 -0.56 13.69 12.45
CA ALA A 181 -1.81 13.81 11.68
C ALA A 181 -3.03 13.15 12.37
N VAL A 182 -2.82 12.37 13.43
CA VAL A 182 -3.89 11.62 14.13
C VAL A 182 -4.29 12.26 15.46
N ARG A 183 -3.69 13.36 15.87
CA ARG A 183 -4.12 14.06 17.09
C ARG A 183 -5.51 14.68 16.92
N PRO A 184 -6.50 14.31 17.74
CA PRO A 184 -7.78 14.99 17.74
C PRO A 184 -7.61 16.44 18.18
N ALA A 185 -8.32 17.35 17.53
CA ALA A 185 -8.37 18.76 17.91
C ALA A 185 -8.83 18.91 19.37
N PRO A 186 -8.29 19.87 20.16
CA PRO A 186 -8.69 20.10 21.53
C PRO A 186 -10.18 20.47 21.57
N GLN A 187 -10.94 19.75 22.39
CA GLN A 187 -12.34 20.08 22.66
C GLN A 187 -12.39 21.39 23.44
N GLU A 188 -12.89 22.44 22.82
CA GLU A 188 -13.27 23.66 23.56
C GLU A 188 -14.42 23.34 24.50
N LYS A 189 -14.16 23.50 25.78
CA LYS A 189 -15.20 23.43 26.83
C LYS A 189 -15.97 24.74 26.81
N HIS A 190 -17.24 24.67 26.51
CA HIS A 190 -18.27 25.65 26.92
C HIS A 190 -19.17 25.07 27.99
#